data_effc5a210ba229805598e8a62d52dc7e
#
_entry.id   effc5a210ba229805598e8a62d52dc7e
#
_cell.length_a   1.000
_cell.length_b   1.000
_cell.length_c   1.000
_cell.angle_alpha   90.00
_cell.angle_beta   90.00
_cell.angle_gamma   90.00
#
_symmetry.space_group_name_H-M   'P 1'
#
loop_
_entity.id
_entity.type
_entity.pdbx_description
1 polymer ?
#
loop_
_entity_poly.entity_id
_entity_poly.type
_entity_poly.pdbx_seq_one_letter_code
_entity_poly.pdbx_strand_id
1 'polypeptide(L)'
;YIWYGGDSNYENVEMLKADSRVQEADMLFGVGGGRACDTVKTLADMLDKPFFTFPTLASNCAACTAITVMYNPDGSFKEYYYMHAPSYHTFVNTKIIADSPEKLLWAGIGDALSKECEVLFASRDKFIYHTPLMGQCISKVCTTPLVEYGAKALEACRNNKPDFALEQVALDIIISTGIVSNFATHENQPDPKDNYYYNSSLAHCVYYGASTLPQCERHLHGEIVSFGVLCLLTYDGQLEERDRIMQFNKS
;
A
#
# COMPACT_ATOMS: atom_id res chain seq x y z
N TYR A 1 2.04 -20.85 -14.90
CA TYR A 1 0.93 -20.22 -14.19
C TYR A 1 0.54 -21.08 -12.99
N ILE A 2 0.60 -20.48 -11.80
CA ILE A 2 0.34 -21.17 -10.53
C ILE A 2 -0.53 -20.25 -9.67
N TRP A 3 -1.56 -20.79 -9.02
CA TRP A 3 -2.39 -20.07 -8.06
C TRP A 3 -1.62 -19.83 -6.76
N TYR A 4 -1.64 -18.60 -6.25
CA TYR A 4 -0.85 -18.18 -5.08
C TYR A 4 -1.43 -18.60 -3.73
N GLY A 5 -2.60 -19.28 -3.70
CA GLY A 5 -3.24 -19.78 -2.49
C GLY A 5 -4.36 -18.89 -1.93
N GLY A 6 -4.49 -17.64 -2.40
CA GLY A 6 -5.60 -16.73 -2.02
C GLY A 6 -5.27 -15.75 -0.91
N ASP A 7 -4.24 -16.00 -0.09
CA ASP A 7 -3.80 -15.09 0.95
C ASP A 7 -2.27 -14.99 1.06
N SER A 8 -1.77 -13.88 1.60
CA SER A 8 -0.35 -13.67 1.84
C SER A 8 0.02 -14.25 3.22
N ASN A 9 0.33 -15.54 3.24
CA ASN A 9 0.79 -16.26 4.42
C ASN A 9 1.95 -17.19 4.09
N TYR A 10 2.68 -17.62 5.11
CA TYR A 10 3.86 -18.46 4.91
C TYR A 10 3.51 -19.86 4.40
N GLU A 11 2.32 -20.37 4.72
CA GLU A 11 1.85 -21.65 4.22
C GLU A 11 1.73 -21.65 2.70
N ASN A 12 1.17 -20.58 2.13
CA ASN A 12 1.09 -20.39 0.68
C ASN A 12 2.47 -20.16 0.04
N VAL A 13 3.35 -19.42 0.71
CA VAL A 13 4.73 -19.21 0.26
C VAL A 13 5.48 -20.56 0.21
N GLU A 14 5.40 -21.39 1.27
CA GLU A 14 6.07 -22.69 1.30
C GLU A 14 5.44 -23.68 0.30
N MET A 15 4.12 -23.65 0.09
CA MET A 15 3.45 -24.42 -0.95
C MET A 15 4.01 -24.07 -2.35
N LEU A 16 4.14 -22.79 -2.67
CA LEU A 16 4.70 -22.33 -3.93
C LEU A 16 6.18 -22.66 -4.06
N LYS A 17 6.94 -22.51 -2.98
CA LYS A 17 8.36 -22.82 -2.93
C LYS A 17 8.64 -24.32 -3.20
N ALA A 18 7.74 -25.20 -2.80
CA ALA A 18 7.84 -26.65 -3.06
C ALA A 18 7.52 -27.03 -4.51
N ASP A 19 6.93 -26.14 -5.32
CA ASP A 19 6.59 -26.43 -6.72
C ASP A 19 7.85 -26.39 -7.62
N SER A 20 8.10 -27.48 -8.35
CA SER A 20 9.28 -27.59 -9.22
C SER A 20 9.35 -26.49 -10.28
N ARG A 21 8.19 -26.04 -10.79
CA ARG A 21 8.12 -24.94 -11.77
C ARG A 21 8.61 -23.61 -11.19
N VAL A 22 8.38 -23.39 -9.89
CA VAL A 22 8.91 -22.22 -9.17
C VAL A 22 10.42 -22.35 -8.96
N GLN A 23 10.88 -23.54 -8.59
CA GLN A 23 12.30 -23.82 -8.38
C GLN A 23 13.12 -23.65 -9.68
N GLU A 24 12.58 -24.09 -10.81
CA GLU A 24 13.22 -24.04 -12.13
C GLU A 24 13.10 -22.67 -12.82
N ALA A 25 12.21 -21.79 -12.36
CA ALA A 25 12.00 -20.48 -12.96
C ALA A 25 13.19 -19.54 -12.70
N ASP A 26 13.62 -18.80 -13.72
CA ASP A 26 14.67 -17.78 -13.61
C ASP A 26 14.16 -16.49 -12.95
N MET A 27 12.85 -16.24 -12.98
CA MET A 27 12.20 -15.05 -12.42
C MET A 27 10.74 -15.33 -12.05
N LEU A 28 10.16 -14.52 -11.19
CA LEU A 28 8.78 -14.65 -10.75
C LEU A 28 7.94 -13.41 -11.11
N PHE A 29 6.69 -13.65 -11.51
CA PHE A 29 5.71 -12.61 -11.82
C PHE A 29 4.55 -12.66 -10.84
N GLY A 30 4.38 -11.59 -10.04
CA GLY A 30 3.26 -11.41 -9.14
C GLY A 30 2.11 -10.68 -9.85
N VAL A 31 1.06 -11.43 -10.25
CA VAL A 31 -0.10 -10.87 -10.96
C VAL A 31 -1.32 -10.93 -10.06
N GLY A 32 -1.84 -9.77 -9.65
CA GLY A 32 -3.02 -9.71 -8.79
C GLY A 32 -3.09 -8.46 -7.92
N GLY A 33 -3.91 -8.50 -6.88
CA GLY A 33 -3.98 -7.47 -5.84
C GLY A 33 -2.82 -7.55 -4.84
N GLY A 34 -2.88 -6.73 -3.79
CA GLY A 34 -1.81 -6.62 -2.79
C GLY A 34 -1.36 -7.96 -2.22
N ARG A 35 -2.31 -8.85 -1.81
CA ARG A 35 -1.98 -10.18 -1.25
C ARG A 35 -1.21 -11.07 -2.23
N ALA A 36 -1.59 -11.06 -3.52
CA ALA A 36 -0.88 -11.83 -4.53
C ALA A 36 0.53 -11.28 -4.77
N CYS A 37 0.67 -9.94 -4.83
CA CYS A 37 1.98 -9.29 -4.93
C CYS A 37 2.85 -9.60 -3.72
N ASP A 38 2.31 -9.50 -2.50
CA ASP A 38 3.06 -9.78 -1.28
C ASP A 38 3.52 -11.24 -1.18
N THR A 39 2.66 -12.20 -1.53
CA THR A 39 3.04 -13.62 -1.57
C THR A 39 4.22 -13.86 -2.52
N VAL A 40 4.16 -13.31 -3.76
CA VAL A 40 5.23 -13.52 -4.75
C VAL A 40 6.50 -12.77 -4.38
N LYS A 41 6.39 -11.57 -3.79
CA LYS A 41 7.53 -10.80 -3.29
C LYS A 41 8.28 -11.58 -2.20
N THR A 42 7.55 -12.06 -1.18
CA THR A 42 8.15 -12.87 -0.10
C THR A 42 8.80 -14.14 -0.65
N LEU A 43 8.11 -14.85 -1.55
CA LEU A 43 8.65 -16.06 -2.20
C LEU A 43 9.93 -15.78 -2.98
N ALA A 44 9.95 -14.70 -3.77
CA ALA A 44 11.08 -14.33 -4.60
C ALA A 44 12.30 -13.94 -3.77
N ASP A 45 12.09 -13.16 -2.70
CA ASP A 45 13.14 -12.78 -1.77
C ASP A 45 13.75 -13.99 -1.06
N MET A 46 12.90 -14.93 -0.58
CA MET A 46 13.37 -16.19 0.04
C MET A 46 14.14 -17.11 -0.92
N LEU A 47 13.90 -17.00 -2.22
CA LEU A 47 14.57 -17.81 -3.25
C LEU A 47 15.71 -17.06 -3.94
N ASP A 48 15.97 -15.80 -3.56
CA ASP A 48 16.94 -14.92 -4.24
C ASP A 48 16.70 -14.85 -5.75
N LYS A 49 15.41 -14.70 -6.16
CA LYS A 49 15.02 -14.65 -7.57
C LYS A 49 14.54 -13.25 -7.97
N PRO A 50 14.88 -12.78 -9.18
CA PRO A 50 14.28 -11.58 -9.75
C PRO A 50 12.76 -11.70 -9.82
N PHE A 51 12.05 -10.61 -9.50
CA PHE A 51 10.59 -10.59 -9.59
C PHE A 51 10.04 -9.28 -10.14
N PHE A 52 8.85 -9.39 -10.70
CA PHE A 52 8.11 -8.31 -11.33
C PHE A 52 6.66 -8.34 -10.84
N THR A 53 6.05 -7.18 -10.67
CA THR A 53 4.67 -7.08 -10.19
C THR A 53 3.75 -6.51 -11.26
N PHE A 54 2.54 -7.06 -11.34
CA PHE A 54 1.48 -6.68 -12.25
C PHE A 54 0.19 -6.48 -11.43
N PRO A 55 0.03 -5.32 -10.75
CA PRO A 55 -1.16 -5.08 -9.95
C PRO A 55 -2.41 -5.03 -10.81
N THR A 56 -3.43 -5.78 -10.42
CA THR A 56 -4.75 -5.77 -11.07
C THR A 56 -5.75 -4.86 -10.39
N LEU A 57 -5.35 -4.24 -9.29
CA LEU A 57 -6.11 -3.31 -8.45
C LEU A 57 -5.21 -2.13 -8.08
N ALA A 58 -5.80 -0.96 -7.88
CA ALA A 58 -5.15 0.17 -7.23
C ALA A 58 -5.74 0.36 -5.82
N SER A 59 -5.57 -0.63 -4.95
CA SER A 59 -6.10 -0.60 -3.58
C SER A 59 -5.04 -0.32 -2.51
N ASN A 60 -3.76 -0.33 -2.87
CA ASN A 60 -2.61 0.01 -2.04
C ASN A 60 -1.31 0.01 -2.87
N CYS A 61 -0.19 0.29 -2.23
CA CYS A 61 1.14 0.35 -2.86
C CYS A 61 1.94 -0.96 -2.82
N ALA A 62 1.37 -2.08 -2.39
CA ALA A 62 2.08 -3.34 -2.18
C ALA A 62 2.93 -3.80 -3.39
N ALA A 63 2.45 -3.53 -4.62
CA ALA A 63 3.17 -3.90 -5.83
C ALA A 63 4.54 -3.20 -5.98
N CYS A 64 4.74 -2.03 -5.34
CA CYS A 64 5.94 -1.19 -5.51
C CYS A 64 6.82 -1.13 -4.25
N THR A 65 6.42 -1.77 -3.15
CA THR A 65 7.12 -1.67 -1.86
C THR A 65 8.10 -2.81 -1.62
N ALA A 66 9.15 -2.54 -0.81
CA ALA A 66 10.05 -3.54 -0.25
C ALA A 66 9.56 -4.11 1.11
N ILE A 67 8.26 -4.00 1.38
CA ILE A 67 7.58 -4.55 2.54
C ILE A 67 6.46 -5.46 2.04
N THR A 68 6.24 -6.58 2.72
CA THR A 68 5.06 -7.42 2.54
C THR A 68 4.30 -7.58 3.84
N VAL A 69 2.98 -7.65 3.74
CA VAL A 69 2.11 -7.91 4.88
C VAL A 69 1.80 -9.40 4.92
N MET A 70 2.24 -10.05 6.00
CA MET A 70 1.99 -11.47 6.21
C MET A 70 0.84 -11.68 7.19
N TYR A 71 -0.02 -12.64 6.88
CA TYR A 71 -1.20 -12.97 7.66
C TYR A 71 -1.10 -14.38 8.26
N ASN A 72 -1.84 -14.60 9.31
CA ASN A 72 -2.10 -15.95 9.82
C ASN A 72 -3.14 -16.66 8.91
N PRO A 73 -3.24 -18.01 8.98
CA PRO A 73 -4.24 -18.75 8.19
C PRO A 73 -5.70 -18.34 8.45
N ASP A 74 -5.99 -17.75 9.60
CA ASP A 74 -7.32 -17.19 9.93
C ASP A 74 -7.56 -15.79 9.36
N GLY A 75 -6.59 -15.24 8.61
CA GLY A 75 -6.66 -13.90 8.00
C GLY A 75 -6.27 -12.74 8.93
N SER A 76 -5.92 -13.01 10.20
CA SER A 76 -5.42 -11.97 11.10
C SER A 76 -4.01 -11.53 10.73
N PHE A 77 -3.68 -10.27 11.00
CA PHE A 77 -2.33 -9.75 10.80
C PHE A 77 -1.30 -10.56 11.61
N LYS A 78 -0.20 -10.95 10.96
CA LYS A 78 0.91 -11.63 11.61
C LYS A 78 2.10 -10.71 11.82
N GLU A 79 2.69 -10.23 10.72
CA GLU A 79 3.88 -9.38 10.76
C GLU A 79 4.13 -8.68 9.42
N TYR A 80 5.03 -7.71 9.43
CA TYR A 80 5.67 -7.21 8.23
C TYR A 80 6.93 -8.03 7.93
N TYR A 81 7.09 -8.42 6.66
CA TYR A 81 8.32 -9.00 6.16
C TYR A 81 9.04 -7.92 5.34
N TYR A 82 10.27 -7.58 5.75
CA TYR A 82 11.07 -6.52 5.13
C TYR A 82 12.08 -7.13 4.16
N MET A 83 12.04 -6.66 2.93
CA MET A 83 12.88 -7.11 1.82
C MET A 83 14.05 -6.15 1.60
N HIS A 84 15.10 -6.65 0.94
CA HIS A 84 16.25 -5.81 0.56
C HIS A 84 15.93 -4.80 -0.54
N ALA A 85 15.02 -5.15 -1.45
CA ALA A 85 14.65 -4.30 -2.59
C ALA A 85 13.19 -4.54 -3.01
N PRO A 86 12.52 -3.53 -3.60
CA PRO A 86 11.23 -3.71 -4.24
C PRO A 86 11.36 -4.52 -5.55
N SER A 87 10.22 -4.73 -6.24
CA SER A 87 10.20 -5.37 -7.56
C SER A 87 11.11 -4.65 -8.57
N TYR A 88 11.75 -5.40 -9.47
CA TYR A 88 12.56 -4.82 -10.54
C TYR A 88 11.76 -3.85 -11.41
N HIS A 89 10.52 -4.19 -11.72
CA HIS A 89 9.55 -3.30 -12.37
C HIS A 89 8.14 -3.63 -11.88
N THR A 90 7.33 -2.58 -11.76
CA THR A 90 5.88 -2.65 -11.52
C THR A 90 5.17 -2.24 -12.81
N PHE A 91 4.38 -3.14 -13.39
CA PHE A 91 3.66 -2.91 -14.64
C PHE A 91 2.20 -2.54 -14.35
N VAL A 92 1.86 -1.26 -14.46
CA VAL A 92 0.52 -0.75 -14.20
C VAL A 92 -0.28 -0.69 -15.51
N ASN A 93 -1.38 -1.46 -15.58
CA ASN A 93 -2.31 -1.42 -16.69
C ASN A 93 -3.63 -0.78 -16.23
N THR A 94 -3.87 0.46 -16.63
CA THR A 94 -5.03 1.25 -16.22
C THR A 94 -6.36 0.65 -16.73
N LYS A 95 -6.35 -0.11 -17.84
CA LYS A 95 -7.55 -0.81 -18.31
C LYS A 95 -7.97 -1.93 -17.36
N ILE A 96 -7.01 -2.70 -16.85
CA ILE A 96 -7.28 -3.75 -15.85
C ILE A 96 -7.80 -3.12 -14.56
N ILE A 97 -7.20 -2.00 -14.14
CA ILE A 97 -7.64 -1.26 -12.95
C ILE A 97 -9.05 -0.69 -13.15
N ALA A 98 -9.36 -0.14 -14.34
CA ALA A 98 -10.71 0.35 -14.65
C ALA A 98 -11.79 -0.74 -14.63
N ASP A 99 -11.41 -1.99 -14.93
CA ASP A 99 -12.30 -3.15 -14.89
C ASP A 99 -12.44 -3.76 -13.48
N SER A 100 -11.68 -3.27 -12.51
CA SER A 100 -11.76 -3.75 -11.14
C SER A 100 -12.96 -3.15 -10.38
N PRO A 101 -13.42 -3.78 -9.28
CA PRO A 101 -14.50 -3.21 -8.48
C PRO A 101 -14.15 -1.82 -7.92
N GLU A 102 -14.98 -0.82 -8.21
CA GLU A 102 -14.81 0.58 -7.79
C GLU A 102 -14.48 0.73 -6.31
N LYS A 103 -15.14 -0.04 -5.44
CA LYS A 103 -14.90 0.00 -3.99
C LYS A 103 -13.45 -0.26 -3.60
N LEU A 104 -12.70 -1.01 -4.43
CA LEU A 104 -11.29 -1.29 -4.18
C LEU A 104 -10.41 -0.11 -4.57
N LEU A 105 -10.77 0.64 -5.62
CA LEU A 105 -10.13 1.92 -5.94
C LEU A 105 -10.41 2.96 -4.86
N TRP A 106 -11.66 3.05 -4.38
CA TRP A 106 -12.02 3.91 -3.26
C TRP A 106 -11.20 3.61 -2.00
N ALA A 107 -11.08 2.33 -1.63
CA ALA A 107 -10.24 1.93 -0.51
C ALA A 107 -8.77 2.30 -0.73
N GLY A 108 -8.27 2.17 -1.96
CA GLY A 108 -6.92 2.61 -2.32
C GLY A 108 -6.70 4.11 -2.16
N ILE A 109 -7.66 4.93 -2.56
CA ILE A 109 -7.64 6.38 -2.32
C ILE A 109 -7.60 6.66 -0.81
N GLY A 110 -8.47 5.99 -0.05
CA GLY A 110 -8.55 6.16 1.41
C GLY A 110 -7.27 5.79 2.14
N ASP A 111 -6.60 4.73 1.72
CA ASP A 111 -5.29 4.32 2.23
C ASP A 111 -4.19 5.34 1.85
N ALA A 112 -4.16 5.73 0.58
CA ALA A 112 -3.15 6.66 0.06
C ALA A 112 -3.23 8.07 0.67
N LEU A 113 -4.42 8.55 1.03
CA LEU A 113 -4.62 9.83 1.72
C LEU A 113 -3.85 9.92 3.06
N SER A 114 -3.53 8.78 3.69
CA SER A 114 -2.75 8.77 4.93
C SER A 114 -1.29 9.15 4.73
N LYS A 115 -0.74 8.94 3.52
CA LYS A 115 0.69 8.94 3.29
C LYS A 115 1.38 10.24 3.67
N GLU A 116 0.87 11.37 3.21
CA GLU A 116 1.46 12.68 3.52
C GLU A 116 1.37 12.99 5.02
N CYS A 117 0.15 12.95 5.58
CA CYS A 117 -0.06 13.35 6.97
C CYS A 117 0.66 12.45 7.96
N GLU A 118 0.73 11.15 7.72
CA GLU A 118 1.42 10.20 8.61
C GLU A 118 2.94 10.35 8.56
N VAL A 119 3.52 10.47 7.34
CA VAL A 119 4.97 10.68 7.22
C VAL A 119 5.40 11.98 7.87
N LEU A 120 4.67 13.08 7.64
CA LEU A 120 4.96 14.36 8.25
C LEU A 120 4.80 14.33 9.77
N PHE A 121 3.77 13.66 10.27
CA PHE A 121 3.53 13.52 11.70
C PHE A 121 4.58 12.65 12.38
N ALA A 122 4.88 11.46 11.82
CA ALA A 122 5.82 10.50 12.40
C ALA A 122 7.27 10.99 12.40
N SER A 123 7.65 11.82 11.42
CA SER A 123 9.01 12.35 11.29
C SER A 123 9.20 13.74 11.92
N ARG A 124 8.15 14.32 12.52
CA ARG A 124 8.21 15.62 13.19
C ARG A 124 9.22 15.59 14.35
N ASP A 125 9.99 16.65 14.47
CA ASP A 125 11.00 16.82 15.53
C ASP A 125 12.06 15.72 15.57
N LYS A 126 12.18 14.93 14.49
CA LYS A 126 13.24 13.96 14.32
C LYS A 126 14.39 14.55 13.50
N PHE A 127 15.61 14.15 13.83
CA PHE A 127 16.71 14.33 12.91
C PHE A 127 16.61 13.25 11.84
N ILE A 128 16.30 13.67 10.60
CA ILE A 128 16.14 12.77 9.47
C ILE A 128 17.30 12.92 8.49
N TYR A 129 17.83 11.78 8.05
CA TYR A 129 18.91 11.72 7.08
C TYR A 129 18.40 11.90 5.65
N HIS A 130 19.30 11.83 4.67
CA HIS A 130 19.02 12.00 3.25
C HIS A 130 17.82 11.16 2.76
N THR A 131 17.80 9.85 3.00
CA THR A 131 16.78 8.97 2.42
C THR A 131 15.38 9.21 2.98
N PRO A 132 15.15 9.22 4.31
CA PRO A 132 13.82 9.55 4.82
C PRO A 132 13.42 11.01 4.57
N LEU A 133 14.37 11.93 4.43
CA LEU A 133 14.09 13.31 4.01
C LEU A 133 13.52 13.35 2.59
N MET A 134 14.05 12.56 1.66
CA MET A 134 13.47 12.43 0.32
C MET A 134 12.05 11.85 0.39
N GLY A 135 11.83 10.81 1.21
CA GLY A 135 10.50 10.26 1.46
C GLY A 135 9.52 11.31 1.97
N GLN A 136 9.94 12.14 2.94
CA GLN A 136 9.15 13.24 3.46
C GLN A 136 8.84 14.30 2.39
N CYS A 137 9.80 14.63 1.52
CA CYS A 137 9.59 15.58 0.43
C CYS A 137 8.59 15.04 -0.61
N ILE A 138 8.71 13.77 -1.00
CA ILE A 138 7.83 13.14 -1.98
C ILE A 138 6.42 12.95 -1.38
N SER A 139 6.28 12.64 -0.08
CA SER A 139 4.97 12.45 0.54
C SER A 139 4.04 13.65 0.36
N LYS A 140 4.58 14.86 0.28
CA LYS A 140 3.81 16.11 0.11
C LYS A 140 3.04 16.22 -1.22
N VAL A 141 3.31 15.36 -2.18
CA VAL A 141 2.60 15.36 -3.47
C VAL A 141 1.56 14.25 -3.56
N CYS A 142 1.45 13.36 -2.55
CA CYS A 142 0.54 12.23 -2.61
C CYS A 142 -0.94 12.60 -2.39
N THR A 143 -1.26 13.64 -1.62
CA THR A 143 -2.66 13.98 -1.30
C THR A 143 -3.37 14.70 -2.46
N THR A 144 -2.66 15.59 -3.16
CA THR A 144 -3.28 16.48 -4.16
C THR A 144 -3.93 15.73 -5.33
N PRO A 145 -3.27 14.75 -6.00
CA PRO A 145 -3.89 14.03 -7.11
C PRO A 145 -5.13 13.23 -6.68
N LEU A 146 -5.13 12.69 -5.45
CA LEU A 146 -6.25 11.92 -4.93
C LEU A 146 -7.50 12.80 -4.75
N VAL A 147 -7.33 13.97 -4.17
CA VAL A 147 -8.47 14.90 -3.93
C VAL A 147 -8.93 15.55 -5.25
N GLU A 148 -8.02 15.87 -6.15
CA GLU A 148 -8.35 16.55 -7.42
C GLU A 148 -9.01 15.61 -8.43
N TYR A 149 -8.53 14.36 -8.53
CA TYR A 149 -8.94 13.42 -9.57
C TYR A 149 -9.75 12.23 -9.05
N GLY A 150 -9.81 11.98 -7.73
CA GLY A 150 -10.39 10.78 -7.14
C GLY A 150 -11.82 10.51 -7.56
N ALA A 151 -12.71 11.51 -7.48
CA ALA A 151 -14.11 11.35 -7.88
C ALA A 151 -14.25 10.99 -9.38
N LYS A 152 -13.44 11.60 -10.26
CA LYS A 152 -13.43 11.29 -11.70
C LYS A 152 -12.85 9.90 -11.97
N ALA A 153 -11.81 9.51 -11.22
CA ALA A 153 -11.22 8.18 -11.32
C ALA A 153 -12.21 7.07 -10.93
N LEU A 154 -13.04 7.30 -9.89
CA LEU A 154 -14.12 6.39 -9.52
C LEU A 154 -15.17 6.31 -10.62
N GLU A 155 -15.54 7.43 -11.26
CA GLU A 155 -16.45 7.44 -12.39
C GLU A 155 -15.88 6.66 -13.60
N ALA A 156 -14.59 6.82 -13.91
CA ALA A 156 -13.91 6.05 -14.94
C ALA A 156 -13.95 4.53 -14.65
N CYS A 157 -13.78 4.14 -13.39
CA CYS A 157 -13.89 2.76 -12.93
C CYS A 157 -15.33 2.22 -13.08
N ARG A 158 -16.37 2.99 -12.68
CA ARG A 158 -17.79 2.62 -12.89
C ARG A 158 -18.13 2.36 -14.36
N ASN A 159 -17.50 3.11 -15.25
CA ASN A 159 -17.69 3.01 -16.69
C ASN A 159 -16.76 1.98 -17.36
N ASN A 160 -15.88 1.31 -16.61
CA ASN A 160 -14.84 0.38 -17.10
C ASN A 160 -13.99 1.01 -18.22
N LYS A 161 -13.73 2.31 -18.14
CA LYS A 161 -13.05 3.07 -19.18
C LYS A 161 -11.93 3.91 -18.56
N PRO A 162 -10.65 3.54 -18.81
CA PRO A 162 -9.52 4.31 -18.29
C PRO A 162 -9.50 5.70 -18.92
N ASP A 163 -9.15 6.69 -18.09
CA ASP A 163 -8.92 8.07 -18.50
C ASP A 163 -7.72 8.65 -17.74
N PHE A 164 -7.42 9.92 -17.98
CA PHE A 164 -6.34 10.62 -17.33
C PHE A 164 -6.49 10.65 -15.80
N ALA A 165 -7.70 10.85 -15.28
CA ALA A 165 -7.93 10.91 -13.84
C ALA A 165 -7.63 9.58 -13.16
N LEU A 166 -8.12 8.46 -13.73
CA LEU A 166 -7.82 7.13 -13.23
C LEU A 166 -6.31 6.83 -13.29
N GLU A 167 -5.63 7.25 -14.36
CA GLU A 167 -4.18 7.06 -14.49
C GLU A 167 -3.44 7.80 -13.37
N GLN A 168 -3.75 9.08 -13.12
CA GLN A 168 -3.10 9.86 -12.06
C GLN A 168 -3.32 9.24 -10.67
N VAL A 169 -4.55 8.85 -10.35
CA VAL A 169 -4.90 8.25 -9.07
C VAL A 169 -4.24 6.88 -8.90
N ALA A 170 -4.26 6.02 -9.93
CA ALA A 170 -3.63 4.70 -9.86
C ALA A 170 -2.11 4.79 -9.71
N LEU A 171 -1.45 5.73 -10.41
CA LEU A 171 -0.02 5.98 -10.26
C LEU A 171 0.32 6.52 -8.88
N ASP A 172 -0.53 7.39 -8.33
CA ASP A 172 -0.31 7.92 -6.99
C ASP A 172 -0.43 6.82 -5.92
N ILE A 173 -1.51 6.04 -5.96
CA ILE A 173 -1.73 4.92 -5.01
C ILE A 173 -0.62 3.88 -5.09
N ILE A 174 -0.19 3.49 -6.30
CA ILE A 174 0.75 2.36 -6.46
C ILE A 174 2.20 2.84 -6.37
N ILE A 175 2.54 3.91 -7.08
CA ILE A 175 3.93 4.32 -7.29
C ILE A 175 4.35 5.41 -6.31
N SER A 176 3.61 6.55 -6.22
CA SER A 176 4.03 7.65 -5.35
C SER A 176 4.08 7.21 -3.89
N THR A 177 3.00 6.62 -3.38
CA THR A 177 2.97 6.14 -1.99
C THR A 177 3.92 4.97 -1.75
N GLY A 178 4.16 4.13 -2.76
CA GLY A 178 5.14 3.03 -2.69
C GLY A 178 6.59 3.51 -2.60
N ILE A 179 6.96 4.52 -3.38
CA ILE A 179 8.29 5.17 -3.30
C ILE A 179 8.47 5.81 -1.93
N VAL A 180 7.46 6.53 -1.44
CA VAL A 180 7.49 7.11 -0.08
C VAL A 180 7.68 6.02 0.97
N SER A 181 6.96 4.90 0.87
CA SER A 181 7.11 3.76 1.78
C SER A 181 8.54 3.24 1.79
N ASN A 182 9.15 3.04 0.62
CA ASN A 182 10.53 2.56 0.51
C ASN A 182 11.57 3.54 1.10
N PHE A 183 11.33 4.85 1.04
CA PHE A 183 12.24 5.84 1.62
C PHE A 183 11.96 6.14 3.09
N ALA A 184 10.72 5.97 3.54
CA ALA A 184 10.29 6.27 4.90
C ALA A 184 10.39 5.07 5.85
N THR A 185 10.91 3.94 5.38
CA THR A 185 11.08 2.71 6.16
C THR A 185 12.47 2.13 5.97
N HIS A 186 13.13 1.79 7.08
CA HIS A 186 14.42 1.11 7.09
C HIS A 186 14.51 0.28 8.37
N GLU A 187 14.13 -0.97 8.27
CA GLU A 187 14.02 -1.91 9.38
C GLU A 187 14.96 -3.10 9.17
N ASN A 188 15.14 -3.89 10.22
CA ASN A 188 16.02 -5.06 10.24
C ASN A 188 17.50 -4.75 9.99
N GLN A 189 17.94 -3.56 10.37
CA GLN A 189 19.34 -3.20 10.27
C GLN A 189 20.17 -3.89 11.35
N PRO A 190 21.48 -4.16 11.08
CA PRO A 190 22.38 -4.78 12.06
C PRO A 190 22.46 -4.00 13.37
N ASP A 191 22.41 -2.67 13.32
CA ASP A 191 22.29 -1.81 14.51
C ASP A 191 20.86 -1.27 14.59
N PRO A 192 20.07 -1.62 15.61
CA PRO A 192 18.69 -1.17 15.76
C PRO A 192 18.51 0.34 15.80
N LYS A 193 19.56 1.11 16.15
CA LYS A 193 19.50 2.59 16.11
C LYS A 193 19.41 3.16 14.70
N ASP A 194 19.78 2.38 13.67
CA ASP A 194 19.71 2.76 12.28
C ASP A 194 18.32 2.47 11.68
N ASN A 195 17.43 1.79 12.42
CA ASN A 195 16.06 1.54 12.02
C ASN A 195 15.23 2.82 12.11
N TYR A 196 14.36 3.04 11.12
CA TYR A 196 13.33 4.06 11.18
C TYR A 196 12.08 3.61 10.44
N TYR A 197 10.94 4.05 10.94
CA TYR A 197 9.64 3.76 10.36
C TYR A 197 8.75 5.00 10.46
N TYR A 198 8.67 5.76 9.35
CA TYR A 198 7.82 6.95 9.24
C TYR A 198 6.65 6.74 8.28
N ASN A 199 6.52 5.52 7.73
CA ASN A 199 5.55 5.18 6.69
C ASN A 199 4.09 5.20 7.16
N SER A 200 3.84 4.93 8.43
CA SER A 200 2.50 4.98 9.03
C SER A 200 2.56 5.47 10.48
N SER A 201 1.46 5.95 11.01
CA SER A 201 1.36 6.46 12.37
C SER A 201 -0.07 6.37 12.91
N LEU A 202 -0.68 7.48 13.33
CA LEU A 202 -1.94 7.51 14.04
C LEU A 202 -3.13 7.02 13.19
N ALA A 203 -3.17 7.29 11.89
CA ALA A 203 -4.27 6.84 11.03
C ALA A 203 -4.31 5.30 10.96
N HIS A 204 -3.15 4.66 10.79
CA HIS A 204 -3.05 3.20 10.82
C HIS A 204 -3.25 2.63 12.24
N CYS A 205 -2.86 3.33 13.31
CA CYS A 205 -3.19 2.93 14.68
C CYS A 205 -4.71 2.87 14.91
N VAL A 206 -5.47 3.81 14.34
CA VAL A 206 -6.93 3.78 14.35
C VAL A 206 -7.45 2.53 13.62
N TYR A 207 -6.87 2.21 12.46
CA TYR A 207 -7.22 0.97 11.75
C TYR A 207 -6.95 -0.27 12.60
N TYR A 208 -5.77 -0.42 13.20
CA TYR A 208 -5.45 -1.59 14.02
C TYR A 208 -6.40 -1.72 15.23
N GLY A 209 -6.72 -0.61 15.91
CA GLY A 209 -7.70 -0.61 16.98
C GLY A 209 -9.10 -0.99 16.49
N ALA A 210 -9.54 -0.42 15.39
CA ALA A 210 -10.85 -0.69 14.80
C ALA A 210 -11.00 -2.11 14.26
N SER A 211 -9.93 -2.71 13.74
CA SER A 211 -9.95 -4.08 13.19
C SER A 211 -10.28 -5.16 14.23
N THR A 212 -10.18 -4.83 15.53
CA THR A 212 -10.61 -5.73 16.61
C THR A 212 -12.12 -5.69 16.88
N LEU A 213 -12.85 -4.78 16.23
CA LEU A 213 -14.26 -4.58 16.43
C LEU A 213 -15.10 -5.30 15.36
N PRO A 214 -16.06 -6.18 15.72
CA PRO A 214 -16.88 -6.88 14.73
C PRO A 214 -17.63 -5.97 13.76
N GLN A 215 -17.96 -4.74 14.20
CA GLN A 215 -18.63 -3.75 13.37
C GLN A 215 -17.78 -3.30 12.17
N CYS A 216 -16.46 -3.40 12.28
CA CYS A 216 -15.50 -2.96 11.26
C CYS A 216 -15.15 -4.04 10.24
N GLU A 217 -15.51 -5.31 10.46
CA GLU A 217 -15.21 -6.44 9.56
C GLU A 217 -15.74 -6.25 8.13
N ARG A 218 -16.83 -5.50 7.97
CA ARG A 218 -17.44 -5.19 6.66
C ARG A 218 -16.76 -4.06 5.90
N HIS A 219 -15.85 -3.34 6.55
CA HIS A 219 -15.16 -2.21 5.95
C HIS A 219 -13.79 -2.62 5.40
N LEU A 220 -13.42 -2.05 4.27
CA LEU A 220 -12.09 -2.24 3.69
C LEU A 220 -11.04 -1.46 4.50
N HIS A 221 -9.79 -1.94 4.43
CA HIS A 221 -8.64 -1.32 5.11
C HIS A 221 -8.60 0.20 4.89
N GLY A 222 -8.60 0.65 3.63
CA GLY A 222 -8.49 2.06 3.30
C GLY A 222 -9.68 2.92 3.72
N GLU A 223 -10.89 2.33 3.87
CA GLU A 223 -12.04 3.05 4.41
C GLU A 223 -11.79 3.45 5.88
N ILE A 224 -11.25 2.51 6.67
CA ILE A 224 -10.94 2.77 8.09
C ILE A 224 -9.72 3.68 8.21
N VAL A 225 -8.70 3.49 7.37
CA VAL A 225 -7.53 4.38 7.34
C VAL A 225 -7.92 5.80 6.98
N SER A 226 -8.81 6.01 6.01
CA SER A 226 -9.33 7.35 5.66
C SER A 226 -10.04 8.03 6.85
N PHE A 227 -10.80 7.29 7.64
CA PHE A 227 -11.33 7.81 8.91
C PHE A 227 -10.21 8.14 9.90
N GLY A 228 -9.19 7.28 9.98
CA GLY A 228 -7.99 7.51 10.79
C GLY A 228 -7.23 8.80 10.42
N VAL A 229 -7.21 9.16 9.12
CA VAL A 229 -6.66 10.43 8.63
C VAL A 229 -7.39 11.62 9.26
N LEU A 230 -8.72 11.58 9.30
CA LEU A 230 -9.50 12.64 9.95
C LEU A 230 -9.20 12.74 11.45
N CYS A 231 -9.00 11.59 12.12
CA CYS A 231 -8.59 11.54 13.52
C CYS A 231 -7.20 12.16 13.72
N LEU A 232 -6.23 11.80 12.88
CA LEU A 232 -4.85 12.33 12.93
C LEU A 232 -4.87 13.85 12.75
N LEU A 233 -5.50 14.34 11.68
CA LEU A 233 -5.55 15.78 11.37
C LEU A 233 -6.28 16.58 12.47
N THR A 234 -7.30 15.99 13.10
CA THR A 234 -7.98 16.60 14.25
C THR A 234 -7.05 16.67 15.47
N TYR A 235 -6.36 15.57 15.77
CA TYR A 235 -5.41 15.50 16.89
C TYR A 235 -4.25 16.50 16.70
N ASP A 236 -3.79 16.65 15.45
CA ASP A 236 -2.69 17.51 15.07
C ASP A 236 -3.08 18.99 14.88
N GLY A 237 -4.36 19.33 15.05
CA GLY A 237 -4.87 20.70 14.90
C GLY A 237 -4.95 21.21 13.46
N GLN A 238 -4.78 20.36 12.46
CA GLN A 238 -4.86 20.68 11.02
C GLN A 238 -6.32 20.65 10.54
N LEU A 239 -7.14 21.52 11.10
CA LEU A 239 -8.60 21.45 10.93
C LEU A 239 -9.06 21.79 9.50
N GLU A 240 -8.38 22.71 8.82
CA GLU A 240 -8.71 23.08 7.43
C GLU A 240 -8.47 21.89 6.49
N GLU A 241 -7.34 21.20 6.63
CA GLU A 241 -7.04 20.02 5.84
C GLU A 241 -7.97 18.85 6.16
N ARG A 242 -8.28 18.65 7.44
CA ARG A 242 -9.30 17.67 7.86
C ARG A 242 -10.64 17.94 7.16
N ASP A 243 -11.10 19.19 7.14
CA ASP A 243 -12.38 19.54 6.55
C ASP A 243 -12.36 19.36 5.02
N ARG A 244 -11.23 19.65 4.36
CA ARG A 244 -11.02 19.39 2.94
C ARG A 244 -11.13 17.89 2.62
N ILE A 245 -10.43 17.04 3.37
CA ILE A 245 -10.48 15.58 3.20
C ILE A 245 -11.88 15.03 3.54
N MET A 246 -12.50 15.53 4.61
CA MET A 246 -13.86 15.13 4.99
C MET A 246 -14.88 15.49 3.90
N GLN A 247 -14.75 16.64 3.26
CA GLN A 247 -15.62 17.03 2.15
C GLN A 247 -15.41 16.12 0.94
N PHE A 248 -14.16 15.80 0.60
CA PHE A 248 -13.83 14.84 -0.46
C PHE A 248 -14.45 13.46 -0.17
N ASN A 249 -14.33 12.94 1.04
CA ASN A 249 -14.90 11.64 1.42
C ASN A 249 -16.44 11.59 1.34
N LYS A 250 -17.13 12.73 1.26
CA LYS A 250 -18.59 12.83 1.12
C LYS A 250 -19.06 13.01 -0.33
N SER A 251 -18.14 13.34 -1.25
CA SER A 251 -18.45 13.58 -2.66
C SER A 251 -18.46 12.30 -3.47
#